data_e5004d0a8ae22a6cf256b5ffb6871dcf
#
_entry.id   e5004d0a8ae22a6cf256b5ffb6871dcf
#
_cell.length_a   1.000
_cell.length_b   1.000
_cell.length_c   1.000
_cell.angle_alpha   90.00
_cell.angle_beta   90.00
_cell.angle_gamma   90.00
#
_symmetry.space_group_name_H-M   'P 1'
#
loop_
_entity.id
_entity.type
_entity.pdbx_description
1 polymer ?
#
loop_
_entity_poly.entity_id
_entity_poly.type
_entity_poly.pdbx_seq_one_letter_code
_entity_poly.pdbx_strand_id
1 'polypeptide(L)'
;VDIPLIGGNTTKGELSITISAYGLVDKGKALRRDKAKVNDDIYVTGTLGLPGLAVELGYKNICLDKFIDGKDAFSYCYEKSMIIPDRCEFAHKLVNYSDCALDISDGLVGDLRHILERSCVGARIDVEKLPKPCEFSIYNLDEKIQDKLCLYGGGDYELLFTAPSANEDKIMELASTYAVKVSKIGKIKNGTLEILKHGKMYHQNDKSFEHF
;
A
#
# COMPACT_ATOMS: atom_id res chain seq x y z
N VAL A 1 4.02 15.65 -9.44
CA VAL A 1 4.26 15.29 -10.86
C VAL A 1 3.50 16.26 -11.73
N ASP A 2 4.21 17.02 -12.61
CA ASP A 2 3.58 17.86 -13.62
C ASP A 2 3.07 16.98 -14.77
N ILE A 3 1.78 16.66 -14.74
CA ILE A 3 1.11 15.95 -15.83
C ILE A 3 0.30 16.98 -16.63
N PRO A 4 0.65 17.28 -17.88
CA PRO A 4 -0.08 18.24 -18.68
C PRO A 4 -1.47 17.71 -19.05
N LEU A 5 -2.50 18.54 -18.94
CA LEU A 5 -3.80 18.25 -19.49
C LEU A 5 -3.74 18.41 -21.02
N ILE A 6 -3.89 17.32 -21.76
CA ILE A 6 -3.75 17.29 -23.22
C ILE A 6 -5.08 17.32 -23.96
N GLY A 7 -6.19 17.17 -23.27
CA GLY A 7 -7.52 17.19 -23.89
C GLY A 7 -8.62 16.85 -22.92
N GLY A 8 -9.85 17.00 -23.36
CA GLY A 8 -11.05 16.65 -22.62
C GLY A 8 -12.30 17.02 -23.40
N ASN A 9 -13.45 16.56 -22.92
CA ASN A 9 -14.75 16.89 -23.46
C ASN A 9 -15.78 16.99 -22.33
N THR A 10 -16.78 17.83 -22.51
CA THR A 10 -17.92 17.95 -21.61
C THR A 10 -19.20 17.68 -22.37
N THR A 11 -20.00 16.73 -21.90
CA THR A 11 -21.25 16.31 -22.54
C THR A 11 -22.42 16.52 -21.59
N LYS A 12 -23.62 16.71 -22.16
CA LYS A 12 -24.86 16.79 -21.39
C LYS A 12 -25.29 15.37 -20.97
N GLY A 13 -25.48 15.12 -19.67
CA GLY A 13 -25.90 13.83 -19.13
C GLY A 13 -25.87 13.82 -17.62
N GLU A 14 -25.90 12.63 -17.03
CA GLU A 14 -25.65 12.44 -15.60
C GLU A 14 -24.21 12.83 -15.27
N LEU A 15 -23.97 13.33 -14.04
CA LEU A 15 -22.64 13.72 -13.62
C LEU A 15 -21.72 12.50 -13.60
N SER A 16 -20.76 12.50 -14.52
CA SER A 16 -19.69 11.51 -14.58
C SER A 16 -18.37 12.20 -14.90
N ILE A 17 -17.31 11.84 -14.19
CA ILE A 17 -15.97 12.37 -14.42
C ILE A 17 -15.05 11.20 -14.71
N THR A 18 -14.48 11.18 -15.91
CA THR A 18 -13.52 10.14 -16.33
C THR A 18 -12.19 10.80 -16.64
N ILE A 19 -11.12 10.30 -16.03
CA ILE A 19 -9.76 10.76 -16.27
C ILE A 19 -8.97 9.61 -16.88
N SER A 20 -8.34 9.87 -18.04
CA SER A 20 -7.42 8.93 -18.69
C SER A 20 -6.00 9.49 -18.61
N ALA A 21 -5.08 8.71 -18.06
CA ALA A 21 -3.66 9.08 -17.99
C ALA A 21 -2.85 8.17 -18.92
N TYR A 22 -1.88 8.76 -19.62
CA TYR A 22 -0.97 8.06 -20.54
C TYR A 22 0.46 8.34 -20.14
N GLY A 23 1.31 7.32 -20.18
CA GLY A 23 2.73 7.45 -19.92
C GLY A 23 3.55 6.58 -20.88
N LEU A 24 4.83 6.89 -20.99
CA LEU A 24 5.80 6.10 -21.76
C LEU A 24 6.77 5.44 -20.79
N VAL A 25 7.11 4.20 -21.08
CA VAL A 25 8.10 3.42 -20.33
C VAL A 25 9.02 2.74 -21.34
N ASP A 26 10.31 2.68 -21.04
CA ASP A 26 11.29 1.99 -21.88
C ASP A 26 10.93 0.51 -22.00
N LYS A 27 11.17 -0.06 -23.17
CA LYS A 27 10.90 -1.48 -23.44
C LYS A 27 11.61 -2.37 -22.41
N GLY A 28 10.84 -3.18 -21.72
CA GLY A 28 11.34 -4.10 -20.69
C GLY A 28 11.58 -3.46 -19.32
N LYS A 29 11.24 -2.19 -19.12
CA LYS A 29 11.40 -1.46 -17.83
C LYS A 29 10.08 -1.23 -17.09
N ALA A 30 8.99 -1.86 -17.49
CA ALA A 30 7.72 -1.77 -16.77
C ALA A 30 7.76 -2.61 -15.49
N LEU A 31 7.40 -2.01 -14.36
CA LEU A 31 7.05 -2.74 -13.14
C LEU A 31 5.69 -3.43 -13.37
N ARG A 32 5.64 -4.74 -13.20
CA ARG A 32 4.47 -5.53 -13.55
C ARG A 32 4.03 -6.42 -12.38
N ARG A 33 2.72 -6.55 -12.15
CA ARG A 33 2.17 -7.41 -11.09
C ARG A 33 2.26 -8.93 -11.34
N ASP A 34 2.80 -9.36 -12.50
CA ASP A 34 2.98 -10.78 -12.89
C ASP A 34 4.47 -11.20 -12.90
N LYS A 35 5.34 -10.50 -12.18
CA LYS A 35 6.79 -10.72 -12.21
C LYS A 35 7.42 -11.09 -10.87
N ALA A 36 6.64 -11.33 -9.83
CA ALA A 36 7.16 -11.81 -8.56
C ALA A 36 7.76 -13.20 -8.72
N LYS A 37 8.92 -13.41 -8.10
CA LYS A 37 9.69 -14.69 -8.19
C LYS A 37 9.84 -15.28 -6.78
N VAL A 38 9.80 -16.60 -6.70
CA VAL A 38 10.09 -17.31 -5.44
C VAL A 38 11.46 -16.88 -4.90
N ASN A 39 11.53 -16.62 -3.61
CA ASN A 39 12.64 -16.03 -2.86
C ASN A 39 12.83 -14.51 -3.00
N ASP A 40 12.01 -13.81 -3.76
CA ASP A 40 11.98 -12.34 -3.67
C ASP A 40 11.52 -11.91 -2.27
N ASP A 41 12.11 -10.85 -1.75
CA ASP A 41 11.60 -10.14 -0.58
C ASP A 41 10.43 -9.23 -0.98
N ILE A 42 9.49 -9.04 -0.06
CA ILE A 42 8.30 -8.19 -0.25
C ILE A 42 8.51 -6.91 0.51
N TYR A 43 8.27 -5.79 -0.15
CA TYR A 43 8.46 -4.45 0.39
C TYR A 43 7.19 -3.60 0.21
N VAL A 44 7.01 -2.67 1.14
CA VAL A 44 6.02 -1.58 0.99
C VAL A 44 6.70 -0.25 1.26
N THR A 45 6.21 0.80 0.59
CA THR A 45 6.62 2.19 0.89
C THR A 45 5.73 2.78 1.99
N GLY A 46 6.17 3.84 2.64
CA GLY A 46 5.42 4.64 3.59
C GLY A 46 4.92 3.91 4.83
N THR A 47 3.67 4.14 5.18
CA THR A 47 2.93 3.51 6.29
C THR A 47 1.54 3.09 5.84
N LEU A 48 0.96 2.07 6.48
CA LEU A 48 -0.30 1.48 6.06
C LEU A 48 -1.41 1.66 7.10
N GLY A 49 -2.63 1.90 6.61
CA GLY A 49 -3.87 1.80 7.38
C GLY A 49 -4.42 3.12 7.90
N LEU A 50 -3.80 4.28 7.63
CA LEU A 50 -4.36 5.58 8.04
C LEU A 50 -5.67 5.91 7.34
N PRO A 51 -5.80 5.74 6.01
CA PRO A 51 -7.08 5.92 5.32
C PRO A 51 -8.17 4.97 5.83
N GLY A 52 -7.81 3.71 6.08
CA GLY A 52 -8.71 2.73 6.70
C GLY A 52 -9.22 3.19 8.06
N LEU A 53 -8.36 3.79 8.90
CA LEU A 53 -8.79 4.39 10.17
C LEU A 53 -9.78 5.53 9.94
N ALA A 54 -9.53 6.42 8.98
CA ALA A 54 -10.45 7.51 8.67
C ALA A 54 -11.84 6.99 8.25
N VAL A 55 -11.89 5.93 7.46
CA VAL A 55 -13.15 5.27 7.06
C VAL A 55 -13.88 4.69 8.27
N GLU A 56 -13.20 3.94 9.14
CA GLU A 56 -13.80 3.34 10.34
C GLU A 56 -14.32 4.40 11.33
N LEU A 57 -13.62 5.53 11.45
CA LEU A 57 -14.08 6.69 12.23
C LEU A 57 -15.32 7.34 11.60
N GLY A 58 -15.35 7.51 10.28
CA GLY A 58 -16.47 8.09 9.54
C GLY A 58 -17.74 7.25 9.66
N TYR A 59 -17.62 5.92 9.64
CA TYR A 59 -18.75 5.01 9.89
C TYR A 59 -19.06 4.79 11.38
N LYS A 60 -18.31 5.43 12.29
CA LYS A 60 -18.45 5.29 13.77
C LYS A 60 -18.24 3.85 14.28
N ASN A 61 -17.54 3.02 13.55
CA ASN A 61 -17.13 1.69 14.01
C ASN A 61 -16.03 1.80 15.07
N ILE A 62 -15.25 2.88 15.03
CA ILE A 62 -14.27 3.28 16.05
C ILE A 62 -14.64 4.68 16.54
N CYS A 63 -14.61 4.92 17.84
CA CYS A 63 -14.83 6.23 18.46
C CYS A 63 -13.58 6.64 19.23
N LEU A 64 -13.06 7.83 18.94
CA LEU A 64 -11.88 8.40 19.59
C LEU A 64 -12.16 9.82 20.02
N ASP A 65 -12.06 10.10 21.31
CA ASP A 65 -12.38 11.41 21.91
C ASP A 65 -11.18 12.34 22.02
N LYS A 66 -10.13 12.10 21.22
CA LYS A 66 -8.91 12.89 21.26
C LYS A 66 -8.82 13.83 20.08
N PHE A 67 -8.52 15.10 20.38
CA PHE A 67 -8.30 16.15 19.39
C PHE A 67 -6.80 16.32 19.10
N ILE A 68 -6.46 16.53 17.83
CA ILE A 68 -5.12 16.87 17.35
C ILE A 68 -5.25 18.12 16.47
N ASP A 69 -4.42 19.13 16.73
CA ASP A 69 -4.43 20.41 15.98
C ASP A 69 -5.82 21.06 15.90
N GLY A 70 -6.62 20.92 16.98
CA GLY A 70 -7.99 21.46 17.06
C GLY A 70 -9.05 20.68 16.25
N LYS A 71 -8.69 19.54 15.66
CA LYS A 71 -9.58 18.68 14.89
C LYS A 71 -9.90 17.41 15.67
N ASP A 72 -11.14 16.93 15.53
CA ASP A 72 -11.52 15.59 15.98
C ASP A 72 -10.75 14.52 15.19
N ALA A 73 -10.74 13.27 15.70
CA ALA A 73 -9.96 12.19 15.12
C ALA A 73 -10.32 11.89 13.66
N PHE A 74 -11.61 11.95 13.31
CA PHE A 74 -12.05 11.72 11.93
C PHE A 74 -11.51 12.79 10.99
N SER A 75 -11.76 14.07 11.30
CA SER A 75 -11.32 15.21 10.47
C SER A 75 -9.80 15.20 10.27
N TYR A 76 -9.05 14.95 11.34
CA TYR A 76 -7.58 14.88 11.26
C TYR A 76 -7.10 13.72 10.37
N CYS A 77 -7.56 12.49 10.62
CA CYS A 77 -7.16 11.32 9.84
C CYS A 77 -7.62 11.42 8.38
N TYR A 78 -8.85 11.92 8.14
CA TYR A 78 -9.39 12.10 6.80
C TYR A 78 -8.54 13.08 5.98
N GLU A 79 -8.31 14.29 6.48
CA GLU A 79 -7.51 15.29 5.75
C GLU A 79 -6.10 14.78 5.46
N LYS A 80 -5.47 14.10 6.43
CA LYS A 80 -4.13 13.55 6.25
C LYS A 80 -4.09 12.41 5.23
N SER A 81 -5.12 11.57 5.19
CA SER A 81 -5.23 10.47 4.23
C SER A 81 -5.53 10.95 2.80
N MET A 82 -6.06 12.16 2.61
CA MET A 82 -6.28 12.75 1.29
C MET A 82 -4.99 13.24 0.63
N ILE A 83 -3.88 13.29 1.36
CA ILE A 83 -2.57 13.63 0.81
C ILE A 83 -1.91 12.36 0.29
N ILE A 84 -2.16 12.05 -0.98
CA ILE A 84 -1.59 10.87 -1.62
C ILE A 84 -0.07 11.08 -1.80
N PRO A 85 0.77 10.13 -1.34
CA PRO A 85 2.22 10.26 -1.45
C PRO A 85 2.69 10.15 -2.90
N ASP A 86 3.54 11.07 -3.34
CA ASP A 86 4.20 10.96 -4.65
C ASP A 86 5.36 9.95 -4.57
N ARG A 87 5.25 8.87 -5.33
CA ARG A 87 6.26 7.81 -5.44
C ARG A 87 6.85 7.69 -6.85
N CYS A 88 6.53 8.61 -7.76
CA CYS A 88 6.87 8.49 -9.17
C CYS A 88 8.38 8.44 -9.41
N GLU A 89 9.15 9.35 -8.81
CA GLU A 89 10.62 9.40 -8.98
C GLU A 89 11.29 8.15 -8.39
N PHE A 90 10.83 7.72 -7.21
CA PHE A 90 11.31 6.48 -6.60
C PHE A 90 11.00 5.28 -7.51
N ALA A 91 9.76 5.13 -7.96
CA ALA A 91 9.32 4.04 -8.83
C ALA A 91 10.08 4.02 -10.15
N HIS A 92 10.35 5.19 -10.74
CA HIS A 92 11.13 5.34 -11.97
C HIS A 92 12.57 4.77 -11.83
N LYS A 93 13.16 4.84 -10.65
CA LYS A 93 14.49 4.26 -10.39
C LYS A 93 14.42 2.82 -9.90
N LEU A 94 13.32 2.45 -9.22
CA LEU A 94 13.09 1.11 -8.70
C LEU A 94 13.12 0.04 -9.80
N VAL A 95 12.76 0.37 -11.03
CA VAL A 95 12.82 -0.55 -12.19
C VAL A 95 14.18 -1.18 -12.46
N ASN A 96 15.26 -0.63 -11.89
CA ASN A 96 16.59 -1.21 -12.01
C ASN A 96 16.85 -2.34 -10.98
N TYR A 97 15.98 -2.50 -9.99
CA TYR A 97 16.14 -3.43 -8.85
C TYR A 97 14.94 -4.34 -8.64
N SER A 98 13.81 -4.03 -9.25
CA SER A 98 12.56 -4.78 -9.17
C SER A 98 11.91 -4.87 -10.55
N ASP A 99 11.26 -6.01 -10.82
CA ASP A 99 10.42 -6.22 -12.00
C ASP A 99 8.91 -6.16 -11.64
N CYS A 100 8.57 -6.19 -10.34
CA CYS A 100 7.20 -6.39 -9.87
C CYS A 100 6.77 -5.33 -8.87
N ALA A 101 5.73 -4.58 -9.22
CA ALA A 101 5.07 -3.65 -8.30
C ALA A 101 3.59 -3.47 -8.62
N LEU A 102 2.85 -3.01 -7.61
CA LEU A 102 1.45 -2.59 -7.64
C LEU A 102 1.26 -1.48 -6.58
N ASP A 103 0.29 -0.61 -6.74
CA ASP A 103 -0.18 0.28 -5.67
C ASP A 103 -1.07 -0.47 -4.67
N ILE A 104 -1.19 0.08 -3.46
CA ILE A 104 -2.09 -0.45 -2.43
C ILE A 104 -3.33 0.42 -2.40
N SER A 105 -4.39 -0.03 -3.06
CA SER A 105 -5.70 0.65 -3.14
C SER A 105 -6.79 -0.05 -2.33
N ASP A 106 -6.84 -1.37 -2.40
CA ASP A 106 -7.89 -2.20 -1.78
C ASP A 106 -7.43 -2.86 -0.47
N GLY A 107 -6.22 -2.51 -0.04
CA GLY A 107 -5.55 -3.03 1.14
C GLY A 107 -4.47 -4.06 0.81
N LEU A 108 -3.44 -4.11 1.65
CA LEU A 108 -2.22 -4.89 1.41
C LEU A 108 -2.51 -6.35 1.00
N VAL A 109 -3.41 -7.03 1.71
CA VAL A 109 -3.72 -8.45 1.44
C VAL A 109 -4.43 -8.63 0.11
N GLY A 110 -5.36 -7.73 -0.23
CA GLY A 110 -6.08 -7.75 -1.51
C GLY A 110 -5.12 -7.58 -2.68
N ASP A 111 -4.34 -6.51 -2.63
CA ASP A 111 -3.42 -6.15 -3.71
C ASP A 111 -2.26 -7.15 -3.83
N LEU A 112 -1.74 -7.67 -2.71
CA LEU A 112 -0.75 -8.75 -2.75
C LEU A 112 -1.31 -10.01 -3.44
N ARG A 113 -2.56 -10.39 -3.19
CA ARG A 113 -3.19 -11.54 -3.87
C ARG A 113 -3.16 -11.38 -5.39
N HIS A 114 -3.38 -10.18 -5.91
CA HIS A 114 -3.29 -9.92 -7.35
C HIS A 114 -1.88 -10.21 -7.91
N ILE A 115 -0.82 -9.85 -7.16
CA ILE A 115 0.56 -10.21 -7.52
C ILE A 115 0.74 -11.73 -7.49
N LEU A 116 0.28 -12.39 -6.41
CA LEU A 116 0.49 -13.83 -6.21
C LEU A 116 -0.21 -14.66 -7.28
N GLU A 117 -1.46 -14.35 -7.59
CA GLU A 117 -2.25 -15.02 -8.62
C GLU A 117 -1.63 -14.86 -10.00
N ARG A 118 -1.25 -13.63 -10.37
CA ARG A 118 -0.67 -13.34 -11.68
C ARG A 118 0.73 -13.90 -11.86
N SER A 119 1.48 -14.04 -10.78
CA SER A 119 2.83 -14.62 -10.78
C SER A 119 2.86 -16.12 -10.48
N CYS A 120 1.71 -16.74 -10.16
CA CYS A 120 1.59 -18.16 -9.79
C CYS A 120 2.48 -18.54 -8.60
N VAL A 121 2.54 -17.71 -7.55
CA VAL A 121 3.37 -17.91 -6.35
C VAL A 121 2.54 -17.72 -5.07
N GLY A 122 3.12 -18.07 -3.92
CA GLY A 122 2.61 -17.74 -2.60
C GLY A 122 3.50 -16.70 -1.91
N ALA A 123 3.12 -16.33 -0.69
CA ALA A 123 3.89 -15.39 0.12
C ALA A 123 3.82 -15.73 1.60
N ARG A 124 4.79 -15.19 2.36
CA ARG A 124 4.72 -15.03 3.80
C ARG A 124 4.84 -13.56 4.15
N ILE A 125 3.90 -13.06 4.95
CA ILE A 125 3.91 -11.71 5.54
C ILE A 125 4.11 -11.84 7.04
N ASP A 126 5.01 -11.04 7.60
CA ASP A 126 5.28 -10.93 9.03
C ASP A 126 4.58 -9.65 9.54
N VAL A 127 3.47 -9.78 10.28
CA VAL A 127 2.59 -8.66 10.72
C VAL A 127 3.36 -7.63 11.56
N GLU A 128 4.29 -8.08 12.38
CA GLU A 128 5.13 -7.21 13.22
C GLU A 128 6.08 -6.30 12.43
N LYS A 129 6.27 -6.57 11.14
CA LYS A 129 7.09 -5.76 10.23
C LYS A 129 6.30 -4.72 9.45
N LEU A 130 4.97 -4.72 9.56
CA LEU A 130 4.14 -3.75 8.85
C LEU A 130 4.40 -2.34 9.37
N PRO A 131 4.68 -1.37 8.48
CA PRO A 131 4.94 0.00 8.88
C PRO A 131 3.64 0.69 9.28
N LYS A 132 3.49 0.95 10.58
CA LYS A 132 2.30 1.61 11.16
C LYS A 132 2.48 3.13 11.18
N PRO A 133 1.42 3.92 10.95
CA PRO A 133 1.44 5.36 11.12
C PRO A 133 1.49 5.74 12.61
N CYS A 134 2.07 6.89 12.93
CA CYS A 134 2.19 7.35 14.31
C CYS A 134 0.83 7.64 14.97
N GLU A 135 -0.19 7.92 14.19
CA GLU A 135 -1.57 8.13 14.63
C GLU A 135 -2.10 6.96 15.46
N PHE A 136 -1.71 5.74 15.12
CA PHE A 136 -2.12 4.55 15.88
C PHE A 136 -1.65 4.62 17.34
N SER A 137 -0.41 5.07 17.56
CA SER A 137 0.13 5.28 18.90
C SER A 137 -0.47 6.53 19.57
N ILE A 138 -0.66 7.62 18.82
CA ILE A 138 -1.25 8.85 19.34
C ILE A 138 -2.66 8.62 19.88
N TYR A 139 -3.46 7.82 19.17
CA TYR A 139 -4.83 7.46 19.56
C TYR A 139 -4.91 6.24 20.47
N ASN A 140 -3.78 5.60 20.83
CA ASN A 140 -3.74 4.37 21.63
C ASN A 140 -4.64 3.25 21.07
N LEU A 141 -4.63 3.07 19.75
CA LEU A 141 -5.42 2.02 19.11
C LEU A 141 -4.99 0.63 19.61
N ASP A 142 -5.97 -0.25 19.80
CA ASP A 142 -5.71 -1.67 20.08
C ASP A 142 -4.87 -2.30 18.96
N GLU A 143 -3.93 -3.16 19.32
CA GLU A 143 -2.98 -3.75 18.36
C GLU A 143 -3.67 -4.58 17.27
N LYS A 144 -4.77 -5.27 17.60
CA LYS A 144 -5.54 -6.05 16.62
C LYS A 144 -6.23 -5.14 15.61
N ILE A 145 -6.71 -3.97 16.05
CA ILE A 145 -7.27 -2.95 15.17
C ILE A 145 -6.18 -2.40 14.25
N GLN A 146 -5.01 -2.07 14.80
CA GLN A 146 -3.87 -1.61 13.99
C GLN A 146 -3.50 -2.63 12.91
N ASP A 147 -3.36 -3.90 13.28
CA ASP A 147 -3.01 -4.98 12.36
C ASP A 147 -4.07 -5.16 11.26
N LYS A 148 -5.36 -5.11 11.65
CA LYS A 148 -6.48 -5.14 10.71
C LYS A 148 -6.40 -4.01 9.70
N LEU A 149 -6.20 -2.78 10.17
CA LEU A 149 -6.11 -1.60 9.31
C LEU A 149 -4.92 -1.69 8.34
N CYS A 150 -3.75 -2.16 8.79
CA CYS A 150 -2.59 -2.33 7.92
C CYS A 150 -2.75 -3.45 6.89
N LEU A 151 -3.47 -4.52 7.22
CA LEU A 151 -3.63 -5.67 6.32
C LEU A 151 -4.77 -5.47 5.31
N TYR A 152 -5.86 -4.86 5.74
CA TYR A 152 -7.13 -4.83 5.01
C TYR A 152 -7.69 -3.43 4.76
N GLY A 153 -7.10 -2.39 5.37
CA GLY A 153 -7.47 -1.01 5.10
C GLY A 153 -7.02 -0.60 3.69
N GLY A 154 -7.91 -0.02 2.91
CA GLY A 154 -7.60 0.49 1.57
C GLY A 154 -7.28 1.97 1.56
N GLY A 155 -6.91 2.49 0.38
CA GLY A 155 -6.68 3.90 0.14
C GLY A 155 -5.30 4.43 0.53
N ASP A 156 -4.34 3.56 0.85
CA ASP A 156 -2.98 3.98 1.22
C ASP A 156 -2.20 4.57 0.03
N TYR A 157 -2.43 4.07 -1.18
CA TYR A 157 -1.72 4.47 -2.42
C TYR A 157 -0.20 4.47 -2.29
N GLU A 158 0.31 3.59 -1.43
CA GLU A 158 1.72 3.27 -1.32
C GLU A 158 2.10 2.16 -2.32
N LEU A 159 3.39 1.98 -2.60
CA LEU A 159 3.84 0.90 -3.48
C LEU A 159 4.05 -0.40 -2.70
N LEU A 160 3.50 -1.48 -3.22
CA LEU A 160 3.81 -2.86 -2.89
C LEU A 160 4.69 -3.41 -4.01
N PHE A 161 5.89 -3.89 -3.68
CA PHE A 161 6.79 -4.44 -4.69
C PHE A 161 7.59 -5.64 -4.17
N THR A 162 8.11 -6.44 -5.09
CA THR A 162 9.00 -7.55 -4.77
C THR A 162 10.34 -7.40 -5.44
N ALA A 163 11.41 -7.82 -4.80
CA ALA A 163 12.75 -7.75 -5.37
C ALA A 163 13.64 -8.88 -4.84
N PRO A 164 14.66 -9.31 -5.64
CA PRO A 164 15.67 -10.23 -5.16
C PRO A 164 16.37 -9.69 -3.90
N SER A 165 16.58 -10.55 -2.89
CA SER A 165 17.25 -10.17 -1.64
C SER A 165 18.63 -9.53 -1.87
N ALA A 166 19.32 -9.87 -2.96
CA ALA A 166 20.59 -9.26 -3.34
C ALA A 166 20.52 -7.76 -3.69
N ASN A 167 19.32 -7.25 -3.92
CA ASN A 167 19.10 -5.82 -4.22
C ASN A 167 18.71 -4.98 -3.00
N GLU A 168 18.59 -5.58 -1.79
CA GLU A 168 18.13 -4.91 -0.57
C GLU A 168 18.92 -3.62 -0.28
N ASP A 169 20.26 -3.67 -0.25
CA ASP A 169 21.08 -2.51 0.05
C ASP A 169 20.87 -1.36 -0.95
N LYS A 170 20.76 -1.70 -2.23
CA LYS A 170 20.51 -0.71 -3.30
C LYS A 170 19.11 -0.10 -3.21
N ILE A 171 18.12 -0.88 -2.82
CA ILE A 171 16.75 -0.40 -2.58
C ILE A 171 16.73 0.55 -1.38
N MET A 172 17.45 0.24 -0.30
CA MET A 172 17.53 1.10 0.88
C MET A 172 18.30 2.39 0.60
N GLU A 173 19.36 2.34 -0.19
CA GLU A 173 20.07 3.53 -0.68
C GLU A 173 19.16 4.41 -1.54
N LEU A 174 18.41 3.80 -2.47
CA LEU A 174 17.41 4.50 -3.28
C LEU A 174 16.34 5.15 -2.41
N ALA A 175 15.80 4.42 -1.44
CA ALA A 175 14.81 4.90 -0.49
C ALA A 175 15.30 6.14 0.28
N SER A 176 16.56 6.10 0.74
CA SER A 176 17.21 7.24 1.39
C SER A 176 17.35 8.44 0.46
N THR A 177 17.77 8.22 -0.79
CA THR A 177 17.98 9.27 -1.79
C THR A 177 16.70 10.05 -2.09
N TYR A 178 15.56 9.35 -2.16
CA TYR A 178 14.25 9.95 -2.46
C TYR A 178 13.40 10.24 -1.21
N ALA A 179 13.99 10.12 -0.01
CA ALA A 179 13.28 10.28 1.28
C ALA A 179 11.98 9.46 1.37
N VAL A 180 11.99 8.26 0.78
CA VAL A 180 10.87 7.31 0.83
C VAL A 180 11.15 6.27 1.91
N LYS A 181 10.24 6.13 2.87
CA LYS A 181 10.31 5.02 3.83
C LYS A 181 10.02 3.72 3.09
N VAL A 182 10.89 2.72 3.19
CA VAL A 182 10.68 1.37 2.63
C VAL A 182 10.80 0.36 3.76
N SER A 183 9.86 -0.58 3.83
CA SER A 183 9.84 -1.65 4.84
C SER A 183 9.76 -3.01 4.17
N LYS A 184 10.68 -3.91 4.53
CA LYS A 184 10.60 -5.32 4.15
C LYS A 184 9.63 -6.04 5.08
N ILE A 185 8.54 -6.55 4.53
CA ILE A 185 7.41 -7.10 5.29
C ILE A 185 7.24 -8.61 5.16
N GLY A 186 7.95 -9.25 4.22
CA GLY A 186 7.77 -10.67 3.98
C GLY A 186 8.63 -11.21 2.85
N LYS A 187 8.21 -12.37 2.35
CA LYS A 187 8.94 -13.10 1.30
C LYS A 187 7.99 -13.85 0.38
N ILE A 188 8.30 -13.87 -0.91
CA ILE A 188 7.63 -14.71 -1.91
C ILE A 188 8.11 -16.16 -1.76
N LYS A 189 7.17 -17.10 -1.80
CA LYS A 189 7.42 -18.54 -1.65
C LYS A 189 6.54 -19.35 -2.61
N ASN A 190 6.73 -20.65 -2.66
CA ASN A 190 5.77 -21.56 -3.29
C ASN A 190 4.51 -21.72 -2.41
N GLY A 191 3.38 -22.01 -3.03
CA GLY A 191 2.13 -22.35 -2.35
C GLY A 191 1.20 -21.16 -2.14
N THR A 192 0.67 -20.98 -0.94
CA THR A 192 -0.37 -19.98 -0.63
C THR A 192 0.17 -18.81 0.19
N LEU A 193 -0.66 -17.78 0.35
CA LEU A 193 -0.40 -16.67 1.27
C LEU A 193 -0.49 -17.14 2.73
N GLU A 194 0.55 -16.88 3.48
CA GLU A 194 0.62 -17.05 4.94
C GLU A 194 0.84 -15.70 5.59
N ILE A 195 0.01 -15.38 6.57
CA ILE A 195 0.17 -14.18 7.41
C ILE A 195 0.59 -14.68 8.78
N LEU A 196 1.74 -14.26 9.26
CA LEU A 196 2.30 -14.67 10.54
C LEU A 196 2.41 -13.46 11.47
N LYS A 197 2.16 -13.70 12.76
CA LYS A 197 2.47 -12.77 13.85
C LYS A 197 3.32 -13.50 14.88
N HIS A 198 4.53 -13.00 15.12
CA HIS A 198 5.53 -13.64 15.98
C HIS A 198 5.74 -15.13 15.64
N GLY A 199 5.81 -15.44 14.33
CA GLY A 199 6.04 -16.79 13.83
C GLY A 199 4.84 -17.75 13.90
N LYS A 200 3.66 -17.29 14.35
CA LYS A 200 2.44 -18.09 14.40
C LYS A 200 1.44 -17.62 13.35
N MET A 201 0.66 -18.55 12.78
CA MET A 201 -0.41 -18.20 11.85
C MET A 201 -1.35 -17.19 12.50
N TYR A 202 -1.53 -16.08 11.78
CA TYR A 202 -2.40 -14.97 12.20
C TYR A 202 -3.69 -15.04 11.38
N HIS A 203 -4.78 -15.43 12.03
CA HIS A 203 -6.08 -15.53 11.41
C HIS A 203 -6.93 -14.33 11.84
N GLN A 204 -7.27 -13.49 10.89
CA GLN A 204 -8.38 -12.56 11.01
C GLN A 204 -9.44 -12.96 9.99
N ASN A 205 -10.70 -13.00 10.41
CA ASN A 205 -11.83 -13.31 9.53
C ASN A 205 -12.29 -12.10 8.70
N ASP A 206 -11.38 -11.14 8.50
CA ASP A 206 -11.66 -9.93 7.75
C ASP A 206 -11.28 -10.10 6.28
N LYS A 207 -12.07 -9.50 5.41
CA LYS A 207 -11.82 -9.42 3.97
C LYS A 207 -11.29 -8.03 3.64
N SER A 208 -10.41 -7.94 2.64
CA SER A 208 -10.10 -6.67 1.98
C SER A 208 -11.38 -6.07 1.40
N PHE A 209 -11.37 -4.77 1.15
CA PHE A 209 -12.49 -4.10 0.54
C PHE A 209 -12.81 -4.76 -0.82
N GLU A 210 -14.06 -5.18 -1.01
CA GLU A 210 -14.56 -5.72 -2.27
C GLU A 210 -15.58 -4.73 -2.82
N HIS A 211 -15.39 -4.25 -4.05
CA HIS A 211 -16.29 -3.29 -4.69
C HIS A 211 -17.66 -3.89 -5.08
N PHE A 212 -17.78 -5.23 -5.13
CA PHE A 212 -19.02 -5.95 -5.52
C PHE A 212 -19.13 -7.31 -4.79
#